data_af3d4d959a2eabc1b1534d195593a1aa
#
_entry.id   af3d4d959a2eabc1b1534d195593a1aa
#
_cell.length_a   1.000
_cell.length_b   1.000
_cell.length_c   1.000
_cell.angle_alpha   90.00
_cell.angle_beta   90.00
_cell.angle_gamma   90.00
#
_symmetry.space_group_name_H-M   'P 1'
#
loop_
_entity.id
_entity.type
_entity.pdbx_description
1 polymer ?
#
loop_
_entity_poly.entity_id
_entity_poly.type
_entity_poly.pdbx_seq_one_letter_code
_entity_poly.pdbx_strand_id
1 'polypeptide(L)'
;MKSKLSLWCEGFIEAGWLAAVIAIPLFFNIHSDRVFEPDKLTLLRSIALLMAVAWLVKFIDERAWRDLDWLRWKSDTAVWRRPFVLPVFLLVVAYLLSTLFSITPQVSWAGSYQRLQGTYTTFSYIVVFALVAATMRTKAQVNRVVTAVI
;
A
#
# COMPACT_ATOMS: atom_id res chain seq x y z
N MET A 1 23.55 8.57 8.69
CA MET A 1 22.62 9.51 9.37
C MET A 1 21.39 9.63 8.49
N LYS A 2 20.17 9.43 9.05
CA LYS A 2 18.93 9.68 8.28
C LYS A 2 18.82 11.18 8.01
N SER A 3 18.43 11.56 6.79
CA SER A 3 18.18 12.96 6.48
C SER A 3 16.91 13.44 7.20
N LYS A 4 16.78 14.77 7.37
CA LYS A 4 15.53 15.34 7.93
C LYS A 4 14.33 14.99 7.04
N LEU A 5 14.53 14.95 5.72
CA LEU A 5 13.51 14.60 4.74
C LEU A 5 13.03 13.14 4.91
N SER A 6 13.96 12.20 5.10
CA SER A 6 13.63 10.80 5.37
C SER A 6 12.77 10.63 6.63
N LEU A 7 13.09 11.37 7.72
CA LEU A 7 12.28 11.35 8.94
C LEU A 7 10.87 11.91 8.73
N TRP A 8 10.73 12.99 7.96
CA TRP A 8 9.43 13.54 7.58
C TRP A 8 8.60 12.54 6.76
N CYS A 9 9.22 11.88 5.78
CA CYS A 9 8.55 10.85 4.98
C CYS A 9 8.10 9.67 5.83
N GLU A 10 8.91 9.22 6.81
CA GLU A 10 8.52 8.17 7.75
C GLU A 10 7.28 8.58 8.57
N GLY A 11 7.27 9.81 9.10
CA GLY A 11 6.13 10.36 9.84
C GLY A 11 4.87 10.49 8.97
N PHE A 12 5.05 10.91 7.71
CA PHE A 12 3.93 11.02 6.77
C PHE A 12 3.33 9.66 6.41
N ILE A 13 4.16 8.64 6.19
CA ILE A 13 3.71 7.28 5.94
C ILE A 13 2.97 6.74 7.17
N GLU A 14 3.49 7.01 8.39
CA GLU A 14 2.84 6.61 9.63
C GLU A 14 1.47 7.27 9.79
N ALA A 15 1.38 8.58 9.55
CA ALA A 15 0.10 9.30 9.55
C ALA A 15 -0.87 8.76 8.48
N GLY A 16 -0.35 8.39 7.31
CA GLY A 16 -1.16 7.86 6.22
C GLY A 16 -1.85 6.54 6.55
N TRP A 17 -1.13 5.57 7.12
CA TRP A 17 -1.79 4.30 7.48
C TRP A 17 -2.67 4.42 8.73
N LEU A 18 -2.36 5.29 9.69
CA LEU A 18 -3.28 5.61 10.79
C LEU A 18 -4.56 6.28 10.26
N ALA A 19 -4.42 7.24 9.34
CA ALA A 19 -5.55 7.87 8.68
C ALA A 19 -6.40 6.84 7.90
N ALA A 20 -5.77 5.88 7.23
CA ALA A 20 -6.49 4.81 6.54
C ALA A 20 -7.32 3.97 7.52
N VAL A 21 -6.75 3.58 8.65
CA VAL A 21 -7.43 2.75 9.66
C VAL A 21 -8.63 3.49 10.28
N ILE A 22 -8.51 4.80 10.52
CA ILE A 22 -9.55 5.60 11.15
C ILE A 22 -10.58 6.11 10.13
N ALA A 23 -10.08 6.73 9.03
CA ALA A 23 -10.96 7.44 8.10
C ALA A 23 -11.80 6.50 7.24
N ILE A 24 -11.24 5.37 6.76
CA ILE A 24 -11.97 4.48 5.85
C ILE A 24 -13.23 3.88 6.49
N PRO A 25 -13.20 3.34 7.72
CA PRO A 25 -14.40 2.85 8.37
C PRO A 25 -15.42 3.94 8.66
N LEU A 26 -14.95 5.12 9.09
CA LEU A 26 -15.81 6.24 9.47
C LEU A 26 -16.33 7.05 8.28
N PHE A 27 -15.74 6.88 7.10
CA PHE A 27 -16.14 7.64 5.93
C PHE A 27 -17.52 7.21 5.45
N PHE A 28 -18.46 8.14 5.48
CA PHE A 28 -19.83 7.96 5.06
C PHE A 28 -20.26 9.13 4.19
N ASN A 29 -20.58 8.89 2.92
CA ASN A 29 -21.05 9.91 1.99
C ASN A 29 -22.57 9.80 1.83
N ILE A 30 -23.30 10.77 2.38
CA ILE A 30 -24.78 10.81 2.34
C ILE A 30 -25.29 11.23 0.94
N HIS A 31 -24.46 11.89 0.13
CA HIS A 31 -24.84 12.44 -1.17
C HIS A 31 -24.56 11.50 -2.36
N SER A 32 -24.09 10.28 -2.08
CA SER A 32 -23.80 9.31 -3.12
C SER A 32 -25.02 8.41 -3.36
N ASP A 33 -25.53 8.41 -4.59
CA ASP A 33 -26.58 7.48 -5.05
C ASP A 33 -26.04 6.04 -5.22
N ARG A 34 -24.75 5.82 -4.95
CA ARG A 34 -24.07 4.54 -5.10
C ARG A 34 -23.94 3.83 -3.77
N VAL A 35 -23.76 2.51 -3.85
CA VAL A 35 -23.33 1.70 -2.69
C VAL A 35 -22.05 2.32 -2.11
N PHE A 36 -21.95 2.47 -0.80
CA PHE A 36 -20.90 3.19 -0.05
C PHE A 36 -19.46 2.70 -0.31
N GLU A 37 -19.29 1.55 -0.92
CA GLU A 37 -17.98 0.95 -1.20
C GLU A 37 -17.09 1.80 -2.14
N PRO A 38 -17.57 2.36 -3.27
CA PRO A 38 -16.70 3.08 -4.21
C PRO A 38 -15.99 4.28 -3.61
N ASP A 39 -16.69 5.04 -2.77
CA ASP A 39 -16.15 6.26 -2.17
C ASP A 39 -15.05 5.93 -1.14
N LYS A 40 -15.24 4.87 -0.35
CA LYS A 40 -14.22 4.36 0.58
C LYS A 40 -12.99 3.85 -0.16
N LEU A 41 -13.19 3.17 -1.30
CA LEU A 41 -12.08 2.66 -2.11
C LEU A 41 -11.30 3.78 -2.80
N THR A 42 -11.97 4.86 -3.25
CA THR A 42 -11.26 6.02 -3.80
C THR A 42 -10.43 6.73 -2.73
N LEU A 43 -10.94 6.86 -1.51
CA LEU A 43 -10.18 7.38 -0.38
C LEU A 43 -8.96 6.51 -0.08
N LEU A 44 -9.13 5.19 -0.01
CA LEU A 44 -8.02 4.24 0.20
C LEU A 44 -6.96 4.37 -0.89
N ARG A 45 -7.37 4.40 -2.17
CA ARG A 45 -6.47 4.53 -3.32
C ARG A 45 -5.66 5.84 -3.24
N SER A 46 -6.31 6.94 -2.86
CA SER A 46 -5.65 8.24 -2.69
C SER A 46 -4.60 8.21 -1.58
N ILE A 47 -4.95 7.65 -0.42
CA ILE A 47 -4.02 7.50 0.70
C ILE A 47 -2.85 6.59 0.31
N ALA A 48 -3.11 5.45 -0.33
CA ALA A 48 -2.09 4.52 -0.79
C ALA A 48 -1.11 5.19 -1.77
N LEU A 49 -1.62 6.00 -2.70
CA LEU A 49 -0.80 6.73 -3.67
C LEU A 49 0.08 7.78 -2.97
N LEU A 50 -0.48 8.57 -2.05
CA LEU A 50 0.28 9.56 -1.28
C LEU A 50 1.38 8.89 -0.45
N MET A 51 1.08 7.78 0.20
CA MET A 51 2.07 6.99 0.95
C MET A 51 3.16 6.43 0.02
N ALA A 52 2.78 5.94 -1.17
CA ALA A 52 3.74 5.44 -2.16
C ALA A 52 4.68 6.54 -2.65
N VAL A 53 4.16 7.75 -2.92
CA VAL A 53 4.97 8.92 -3.30
C VAL A 53 5.93 9.28 -2.17
N ALA A 54 5.46 9.36 -0.93
CA ALA A 54 6.33 9.64 0.22
C ALA A 54 7.44 8.59 0.38
N TRP A 55 7.11 7.33 0.15
CA TRP A 55 8.10 6.26 0.16
C TRP A 55 9.12 6.38 -0.97
N LEU A 56 8.68 6.73 -2.19
CA LEU A 56 9.58 6.98 -3.33
C LEU A 56 10.53 8.16 -3.05
N VAL A 57 10.02 9.26 -2.49
CA VAL A 57 10.85 10.41 -2.10
C VAL A 57 11.90 9.98 -1.08
N LYS A 58 11.51 9.22 -0.05
CA LYS A 58 12.43 8.66 0.92
C LYS A 58 13.49 7.77 0.27
N PHE A 59 13.07 6.89 -0.63
CA PHE A 59 13.95 5.97 -1.35
C PHE A 59 15.00 6.69 -2.17
N ILE A 60 14.62 7.79 -2.83
CA ILE A 60 15.55 8.64 -3.60
C ILE A 60 16.49 9.41 -2.67
N ASP A 61 15.96 9.97 -1.56
CA ASP A 61 16.75 10.77 -0.60
C ASP A 61 17.83 9.93 0.09
N GLU A 62 17.51 8.74 0.51
CA GLU A 62 18.43 7.80 1.15
C GLU A 62 19.48 7.26 0.15
N ARG A 63 19.43 7.65 -1.12
CA ARG A 63 20.25 7.11 -2.21
C ARG A 63 20.26 5.58 -2.26
N ALA A 64 19.20 4.98 -1.77
CA ALA A 64 19.04 3.53 -1.72
C ALA A 64 19.15 2.88 -3.11
N TRP A 65 18.94 3.66 -4.17
CA TRP A 65 19.14 3.22 -5.55
C TRP A 65 20.63 3.07 -5.95
N ARG A 66 21.59 3.67 -5.22
CA ARG A 66 23.05 3.50 -5.48
C ARG A 66 23.60 2.23 -4.82
N ASP A 67 22.95 1.81 -3.72
CA ASP A 67 23.31 0.59 -2.99
C ASP A 67 22.41 -0.58 -3.43
N LEU A 68 21.61 -0.36 -4.49
CA LEU A 68 20.88 -1.41 -5.17
C LEU A 68 21.85 -2.36 -5.88
N ASP A 69 22.47 -3.21 -5.10
CA ASP A 69 22.96 -4.50 -5.57
C ASP A 69 21.74 -5.35 -5.97
N TRP A 70 21.08 -4.94 -7.02
CA TRP A 70 19.98 -5.66 -7.67
C TRP A 70 20.34 -7.12 -7.94
N LEU A 71 21.62 -7.34 -8.20
CA LEU A 71 22.19 -8.66 -8.42
C LEU A 71 22.41 -9.43 -7.11
N ARG A 72 22.52 -8.75 -5.96
CA ARG A 72 22.57 -9.39 -4.65
C ARG A 72 21.23 -9.93 -4.16
N TRP A 73 20.11 -9.40 -4.65
CA TRP A 73 18.80 -10.00 -4.41
C TRP A 73 18.80 -11.51 -4.77
N LYS A 74 19.53 -11.89 -5.81
CA LYS A 74 19.66 -13.29 -6.23
C LYS A 74 20.38 -14.17 -5.21
N SER A 75 21.14 -13.58 -4.29
CA SER A 75 21.90 -14.29 -3.25
C SER A 75 21.20 -14.28 -1.88
N ASP A 76 20.27 -13.34 -1.63
CA ASP A 76 19.66 -13.22 -0.30
C ASP A 76 18.37 -14.04 -0.23
N THR A 77 18.55 -15.35 -0.07
CA THR A 77 17.47 -16.31 0.25
C THR A 77 16.68 -15.89 1.52
N ALA A 78 17.23 -14.99 2.32
CA ALA A 78 16.61 -14.46 3.53
C ALA A 78 15.33 -13.65 3.26
N VAL A 79 15.20 -12.95 2.11
CA VAL A 79 14.00 -12.20 1.75
C VAL A 79 12.83 -13.14 1.43
N TRP A 80 13.12 -14.23 0.72
CA TRP A 80 12.12 -15.25 0.38
C TRP A 80 11.71 -16.12 1.58
N ARG A 81 12.51 -16.14 2.63
CA ARG A 81 12.18 -16.80 3.90
C ARG A 81 11.20 -16.01 4.77
N ARG A 82 10.92 -14.76 4.43
CA ARG A 82 9.88 -13.99 5.15
C ARG A 82 8.51 -14.53 4.77
N PRO A 83 7.66 -14.89 5.75
CA PRO A 83 6.44 -15.67 5.51
C PRO A 83 5.42 -15.00 4.58
N PHE A 84 5.48 -13.68 4.42
CA PHE A 84 4.50 -12.93 3.63
C PHE A 84 4.99 -12.52 2.23
N VAL A 85 6.29 -12.59 1.93
CA VAL A 85 6.84 -12.11 0.66
C VAL A 85 6.39 -13.00 -0.50
N LEU A 86 6.50 -14.32 -0.36
CA LEU A 86 6.09 -15.27 -1.39
C LEU A 86 4.58 -15.19 -1.71
N PRO A 87 3.66 -15.24 -0.73
CA PRO A 87 2.23 -15.11 -0.99
C PRO A 87 1.85 -13.80 -1.67
N VAL A 88 2.42 -12.68 -1.23
CA VAL A 88 2.16 -11.36 -1.83
C VAL A 88 2.68 -11.30 -3.26
N PHE A 89 3.87 -11.83 -3.53
CA PHE A 89 4.41 -11.91 -4.88
C PHE A 89 3.52 -12.74 -5.81
N LEU A 90 3.12 -13.93 -5.37
CA LEU A 90 2.21 -14.79 -6.15
C LEU A 90 0.87 -14.11 -6.41
N LEU A 91 0.33 -13.38 -5.43
CA LEU A 91 -0.91 -12.63 -5.57
C LEU A 91 -0.76 -11.52 -6.61
N VAL A 92 0.34 -10.75 -6.59
CA VAL A 92 0.62 -9.71 -7.60
C VAL A 92 0.68 -10.34 -9.00
N VAL A 93 1.43 -11.43 -9.16
CA VAL A 93 1.56 -12.12 -10.45
C VAL A 93 0.21 -12.64 -10.93
N ALA A 94 -0.59 -13.26 -10.05
CA ALA A 94 -1.91 -13.78 -10.40
C ALA A 94 -2.85 -12.66 -10.88
N TYR A 95 -2.89 -11.53 -10.18
CA TYR A 95 -3.72 -10.39 -10.60
C TYR A 95 -3.25 -9.76 -11.90
N LEU A 96 -1.94 -9.64 -12.13
CA LEU A 96 -1.40 -9.14 -13.40
C LEU A 96 -1.76 -10.07 -14.55
N LEU A 97 -1.54 -11.37 -14.41
CA LEU A 97 -1.90 -12.35 -15.42
C LEU A 97 -3.41 -12.35 -15.69
N SER A 98 -4.22 -12.36 -14.64
CA SER A 98 -5.68 -12.29 -14.77
C SER A 98 -6.14 -11.05 -15.52
N THR A 99 -5.52 -9.89 -15.27
CA THR A 99 -5.85 -8.63 -15.95
C THR A 99 -5.42 -8.65 -17.41
N LEU A 100 -4.23 -9.19 -17.71
CA LEU A 100 -3.70 -9.27 -19.08
C LEU A 100 -4.50 -10.23 -19.96
N PHE A 101 -4.96 -11.35 -19.41
CA PHE A 101 -5.76 -12.35 -20.12
C PHE A 101 -7.27 -12.12 -20.01
N SER A 102 -7.70 -11.00 -19.47
CA SER A 102 -9.11 -10.67 -19.33
C SER A 102 -9.74 -10.29 -20.66
N ILE A 103 -10.98 -10.72 -20.89
CA ILE A 103 -11.80 -10.32 -22.04
C ILE A 103 -12.07 -8.80 -22.04
N THR A 104 -12.14 -8.20 -20.83
CA THR A 104 -12.38 -6.77 -20.62
C THR A 104 -11.31 -6.17 -19.71
N PRO A 105 -10.11 -5.87 -20.22
CA PRO A 105 -8.97 -5.41 -19.39
C PRO A 105 -9.26 -4.15 -18.58
N GLN A 106 -10.05 -3.23 -19.15
CA GLN A 106 -10.41 -1.98 -18.44
C GLN A 106 -11.23 -2.23 -17.18
N VAL A 107 -12.20 -3.15 -17.26
CA VAL A 107 -13.03 -3.53 -16.10
C VAL A 107 -12.20 -4.32 -15.08
N SER A 108 -11.32 -5.19 -15.55
CA SER A 108 -10.42 -5.93 -14.66
C SER A 108 -9.45 -5.03 -13.93
N TRP A 109 -8.96 -3.96 -14.59
CA TRP A 109 -8.04 -3.00 -13.99
C TRP A 109 -8.73 -2.07 -13.00
N ALA A 110 -9.78 -1.36 -13.45
CA ALA A 110 -10.44 -0.33 -12.65
C ALA A 110 -11.49 -0.90 -11.67
N GLY A 111 -12.04 -2.06 -11.97
CA GLY A 111 -13.22 -2.61 -11.34
C GLY A 111 -14.51 -2.19 -12.04
N SER A 112 -15.62 -2.85 -11.71
CA SER A 112 -16.94 -2.44 -12.19
C SER A 112 -17.30 -1.06 -11.62
N TYR A 113 -18.09 -0.29 -12.37
CA TYR A 113 -18.54 1.05 -12.00
C TYR A 113 -19.20 1.11 -10.61
N GLN A 114 -19.90 0.04 -10.21
CA GLN A 114 -20.61 -0.03 -8.94
C GLN A 114 -19.72 -0.35 -7.74
N ARG A 115 -18.66 -1.15 -7.93
CA ARG A 115 -17.84 -1.65 -6.82
C ARG A 115 -16.39 -1.16 -6.80
N LEU A 116 -15.85 -0.74 -7.95
CA LEU A 116 -14.44 -0.33 -8.13
C LEU A 116 -13.40 -1.34 -7.57
N GLN A 117 -13.78 -2.59 -7.43
CA GLN A 117 -12.91 -3.67 -6.95
C GLN A 117 -12.13 -4.29 -8.12
N GLY A 118 -11.15 -3.56 -8.65
CA GLY A 118 -10.26 -4.04 -9.71
C GLY A 118 -8.85 -4.29 -9.21
N THR A 119 -7.98 -4.69 -10.12
CA THR A 119 -6.54 -4.92 -9.87
C THR A 119 -5.87 -3.71 -9.24
N TYR A 120 -6.25 -2.50 -9.65
CA TYR A 120 -5.74 -1.26 -9.06
C TYR A 120 -6.05 -1.14 -7.55
N THR A 121 -7.25 -1.52 -7.12
CA THR A 121 -7.61 -1.52 -5.69
C THR A 121 -6.81 -2.55 -4.91
N THR A 122 -6.64 -3.75 -5.47
CA THR A 122 -5.82 -4.80 -4.85
C THR A 122 -4.37 -4.33 -4.69
N PHE A 123 -3.80 -3.66 -5.69
CA PHE A 123 -2.46 -3.09 -5.58
C PHE A 123 -2.38 -1.99 -4.52
N SER A 124 -3.42 -1.17 -4.37
CA SER A 124 -3.48 -0.18 -3.29
C SER A 124 -3.44 -0.83 -1.91
N TYR A 125 -4.16 -1.93 -1.70
CA TYR A 125 -4.06 -2.72 -0.45
C TYR A 125 -2.65 -3.29 -0.25
N ILE A 126 -2.04 -3.84 -1.30
CA ILE A 126 -0.68 -4.40 -1.23
C ILE A 126 0.33 -3.30 -0.88
N VAL A 127 0.21 -2.11 -1.47
CA VAL A 127 1.08 -0.96 -1.16
C VAL A 127 0.95 -0.55 0.30
N VAL A 128 -0.29 -0.37 0.80
CA VAL A 128 -0.51 -0.04 2.21
C VAL A 128 0.07 -1.12 3.11
N PHE A 129 -0.20 -2.39 2.83
CA PHE A 129 0.35 -3.52 3.59
C PHE A 129 1.88 -3.52 3.60
N ALA A 130 2.51 -3.38 2.43
CA ALA A 130 3.97 -3.38 2.31
C ALA A 130 4.61 -2.21 3.06
N LEU A 131 4.00 -1.02 2.99
CA LEU A 131 4.49 0.17 3.69
C LEU A 131 4.32 0.05 5.20
N VAL A 132 3.19 -0.47 5.68
CA VAL A 132 2.99 -0.78 7.11
C VAL A 132 4.03 -1.79 7.59
N ALA A 133 4.20 -2.90 6.86
CA ALA A 133 5.18 -3.94 7.22
C ALA A 133 6.63 -3.43 7.20
N ALA A 134 6.95 -2.47 6.32
CA ALA A 134 8.29 -1.87 6.22
C ALA A 134 8.55 -0.81 7.30
N THR A 135 7.53 -0.07 7.72
CA THR A 135 7.67 1.08 8.64
C THR A 135 7.35 0.75 10.09
N MET A 136 6.50 -0.24 10.34
CA MET A 136 6.12 -0.65 11.69
C MET A 136 7.26 -1.44 12.36
N ARG A 137 8.04 -0.78 13.20
CA ARG A 137 9.22 -1.37 13.86
C ARG A 137 9.19 -1.24 15.37
N THR A 138 8.34 -0.39 15.95
CA THR A 138 8.32 -0.07 17.38
C THR A 138 7.01 -0.49 18.03
N LYS A 139 7.10 -0.93 19.31
CA LYS A 139 5.91 -1.24 20.13
C LYS A 139 4.97 -0.05 20.27
N ALA A 140 5.53 1.18 20.27
CA ALA A 140 4.75 2.40 20.35
C ALA A 140 3.83 2.59 19.11
N GLN A 141 4.31 2.23 17.91
CA GLN A 141 3.51 2.25 16.69
C GLN A 141 2.38 1.22 16.74
N VAL A 142 2.68 0.01 17.21
CA VAL A 142 1.65 -1.03 17.40
C VAL A 142 0.57 -0.55 18.38
N ASN A 143 0.97 0.03 19.52
CA ASN A 143 0.02 0.57 20.50
C ASN A 143 -0.87 1.67 19.89
N ARG A 144 -0.31 2.55 19.06
CA ARG A 144 -1.11 3.59 18.36
C ARG A 144 -2.16 2.98 17.43
N VAL A 145 -1.82 1.90 16.70
CA VAL A 145 -2.82 1.18 15.89
C VAL A 145 -3.92 0.60 16.76
N VAL A 146 -3.53 -0.10 17.82
CA VAL A 146 -4.50 -0.70 18.74
C VAL A 146 -5.43 0.37 19.33
N THR A 147 -4.89 1.51 19.76
CA THR A 147 -5.68 2.62 20.29
C THR A 147 -6.58 3.26 19.21
N ALA A 148 -6.16 3.24 17.94
CA ALA A 148 -6.96 3.79 16.84
C ALA A 148 -8.12 2.86 16.43
N VAL A 149 -8.04 1.57 16.74
CA VAL A 149 -9.08 0.56 16.42
C VAL A 149 -10.10 0.37 17.54
N ILE A 150 -9.70 0.63 18.79
CA ILE A 150 -10.57 0.55 19.98
C ILE A 150 -11.33 1.85 20.18
#